data_a52316e4d193acd81036d6304acc2840
#
_entry.id   a52316e4d193acd81036d6304acc2840
#
_cell.length_a   1.000
_cell.length_b   1.000
_cell.length_c   1.000
_cell.angle_alpha   90.00
_cell.angle_beta   90.00
_cell.angle_gamma   90.00
#
_symmetry.space_group_name_H-M   'P 1'
#
loop_
_entity.id
_entity.type
_entity.pdbx_description
1 polymer ?
#
loop_
_entity_poly.entity_id
_entity_poly.type
_entity_poly.pdbx_seq_one_letter_code
_entity_poly.pdbx_strand_id
1 'polypeptide(L)'
;VILAESVSPDEVFPLISSAKVTTITAVPSAVNLWMDALDWYPVDLSSLESIHVGGARFTAKDAKRLSAAFSCAVQQSYGMTEGILTLTSPEAPEEIAFTTQGFPLSENDRPLIIGQDGQPCADGEEGELIWKGPYLMSGYYEDEYSTLRSFDSEGFYHTGDLAVRDPCGNFKITGRLKNTINRGGETFSAEDVEASLREMPGIVDVAVCGIPDQALGEKTCAFIV
;
A
#
# COMPACT_ATOMS: atom_id res chain seq x y z
N VAL A 1 8.18 -23.48 4.32
CA VAL A 1 7.02 -22.69 3.85
C VAL A 1 5.78 -23.52 4.01
N ILE A 2 4.71 -22.94 4.57
CA ILE A 2 3.40 -23.57 4.73
C ILE A 2 2.42 -22.71 3.93
N LEU A 3 1.59 -23.37 3.14
CA LEU A 3 0.52 -22.72 2.37
C LEU A 3 -0.80 -23.09 3.02
N ALA A 4 -1.58 -22.06 3.41
CA ALA A 4 -2.96 -22.23 3.83
C ALA A 4 -3.87 -22.31 2.58
N GLU A 5 -4.92 -23.10 2.63
CA GLU A 5 -5.88 -23.23 1.52
C GLU A 5 -6.84 -22.03 1.48
N SER A 6 -7.01 -21.35 2.62
CA SER A 6 -7.84 -20.15 2.74
C SER A 6 -7.26 -19.18 3.77
N VAL A 7 -7.81 -17.96 3.80
CA VAL A 7 -7.49 -16.95 4.83
C VAL A 7 -8.38 -17.06 6.08
N SER A 8 -9.21 -18.11 6.19
CA SER A 8 -10.08 -18.29 7.34
C SER A 8 -9.29 -18.46 8.63
N PRO A 9 -9.68 -17.80 9.75
CA PRO A 9 -9.06 -18.02 11.05
C PRO A 9 -9.06 -19.49 11.48
N ASP A 10 -10.11 -20.24 11.15
CA ASP A 10 -10.24 -21.69 11.47
C ASP A 10 -9.15 -22.55 10.84
N GLU A 11 -8.52 -22.08 9.78
CA GLU A 11 -7.43 -22.75 9.10
C GLU A 11 -6.07 -22.15 9.50
N VAL A 12 -5.95 -20.82 9.46
CA VAL A 12 -4.68 -20.13 9.67
C VAL A 12 -4.21 -20.24 11.12
N PHE A 13 -5.08 -20.07 12.11
CA PHE A 13 -4.69 -20.09 13.51
C PHE A 13 -4.16 -21.45 14.00
N PRO A 14 -4.78 -22.59 13.67
CA PRO A 14 -4.19 -23.89 13.96
C PRO A 14 -2.84 -24.13 13.29
N LEU A 15 -2.63 -23.63 12.05
CA LEU A 15 -1.35 -23.73 11.37
C LEU A 15 -0.25 -22.93 12.09
N ILE A 16 -0.55 -21.68 12.50
CA ILE A 16 0.39 -20.86 13.27
C ILE A 16 0.82 -21.60 14.52
N SER A 17 -0.14 -22.08 15.31
CA SER A 17 0.11 -22.72 16.60
C SER A 17 0.84 -24.05 16.45
N SER A 18 0.40 -24.95 15.56
CA SER A 18 0.93 -26.31 15.40
C SER A 18 2.30 -26.35 14.73
N ALA A 19 2.50 -25.51 13.72
CA ALA A 19 3.74 -25.46 12.95
C ALA A 19 4.75 -24.43 13.48
N LYS A 20 4.39 -23.69 14.54
CA LYS A 20 5.22 -22.64 15.13
C LYS A 20 5.70 -21.63 14.09
N VAL A 21 4.73 -21.10 13.33
CA VAL A 21 4.99 -20.10 12.26
C VAL A 21 5.59 -18.86 12.88
N THR A 22 6.68 -18.36 12.29
CA THR A 22 7.39 -17.16 12.75
C THR A 22 7.05 -15.94 11.93
N THR A 23 6.73 -16.11 10.63
CA THR A 23 6.47 -15.00 9.71
C THR A 23 5.28 -15.33 8.81
N ILE A 24 4.41 -14.33 8.61
CA ILE A 24 3.23 -14.44 7.72
C ILE A 24 3.27 -13.29 6.73
N THR A 25 2.87 -13.56 5.48
CA THR A 25 2.56 -12.52 4.50
C THR A 25 1.07 -12.55 4.22
N ALA A 26 0.40 -11.39 4.32
CA ALA A 26 -1.04 -11.29 4.15
C ALA A 26 -1.46 -9.94 3.56
N VAL A 27 -2.69 -9.88 3.06
CA VAL A 27 -3.34 -8.65 2.62
C VAL A 27 -4.13 -8.02 3.78
N PRO A 28 -4.41 -6.70 3.75
CA PRO A 28 -5.14 -5.99 4.81
C PRO A 28 -6.47 -6.65 5.20
N SER A 29 -7.25 -7.14 4.24
CA SER A 29 -8.53 -7.79 4.51
C SER A 29 -8.38 -9.08 5.34
N ALA A 30 -7.33 -9.86 5.11
CA ALA A 30 -7.06 -11.08 5.87
C ALA A 30 -6.65 -10.74 7.32
N VAL A 31 -5.73 -9.80 7.52
CA VAL A 31 -5.31 -9.44 8.88
C VAL A 31 -6.42 -8.79 9.69
N ASN A 32 -7.30 -8.01 9.05
CA ASN A 32 -8.47 -7.46 9.72
C ASN A 32 -9.42 -8.57 10.20
N LEU A 33 -9.70 -9.55 9.32
CA LEU A 33 -10.49 -10.74 9.69
C LEU A 33 -9.87 -11.49 10.88
N TRP A 34 -8.55 -11.64 10.89
CA TRP A 34 -7.85 -12.32 11.98
C TRP A 34 -7.90 -11.53 13.28
N MET A 35 -7.70 -10.20 13.24
CA MET A 35 -7.80 -9.35 14.43
C MET A 35 -9.19 -9.44 15.07
N ASP A 36 -10.26 -9.49 14.27
CA ASP A 36 -11.62 -9.61 14.76
C ASP A 36 -11.89 -11.02 15.33
N ALA A 37 -11.25 -12.05 14.78
CA ALA A 37 -11.40 -13.42 15.25
C ALA A 37 -10.72 -13.69 16.60
N LEU A 38 -9.67 -12.95 16.97
CA LEU A 38 -8.97 -13.12 18.25
C LEU A 38 -9.87 -12.92 19.48
N ASP A 39 -10.95 -12.15 19.35
CA ASP A 39 -11.90 -11.90 20.45
C ASP A 39 -12.65 -13.18 20.88
N TRP A 40 -12.79 -14.16 19.99
CA TRP A 40 -13.57 -15.40 20.22
C TRP A 40 -12.84 -16.69 19.87
N TYR A 41 -11.66 -16.60 19.25
CA TYR A 41 -10.86 -17.76 18.86
C TYR A 41 -9.53 -17.79 19.63
N PRO A 42 -9.43 -18.57 20.72
CA PRO A 42 -8.18 -18.69 21.47
C PRO A 42 -7.12 -19.41 20.64
N VAL A 43 -5.96 -18.78 20.47
CA VAL A 43 -4.84 -19.31 19.70
C VAL A 43 -3.51 -18.96 20.34
N ASP A 44 -2.53 -19.87 20.24
CA ASP A 44 -1.15 -19.60 20.62
C ASP A 44 -0.41 -18.95 19.46
N LEU A 45 -0.15 -17.65 19.58
CA LEU A 45 0.59 -16.82 18.60
C LEU A 45 2.04 -16.56 19.02
N SER A 46 2.51 -17.17 20.11
CA SER A 46 3.82 -16.88 20.72
C SER A 46 5.03 -17.14 19.83
N SER A 47 4.85 -17.89 18.74
CA SER A 47 5.91 -18.13 17.75
C SER A 47 6.02 -17.05 16.70
N LEU A 48 5.01 -16.16 16.53
CA LEU A 48 5.05 -15.11 15.52
C LEU A 48 6.05 -14.02 15.89
N GLU A 49 6.94 -13.73 14.96
CA GLU A 49 7.95 -12.67 15.04
C GLU A 49 7.54 -11.47 14.18
N SER A 50 6.94 -11.72 13.01
CA SER A 50 6.54 -10.65 12.10
C SER A 50 5.33 -11.02 11.20
N ILE A 51 4.56 -9.99 10.84
CA ILE A 51 3.51 -10.06 9.81
C ILE A 51 3.82 -9.03 8.73
N HIS A 52 4.00 -9.49 7.49
CA HIS A 52 4.14 -8.63 6.32
C HIS A 52 2.77 -8.33 5.72
N VAL A 53 2.42 -7.06 5.61
CA VAL A 53 1.15 -6.62 5.05
C VAL A 53 1.39 -5.81 3.78
N GLY A 54 0.74 -6.22 2.69
CA GLY A 54 0.87 -5.54 1.40
C GLY A 54 -0.31 -5.83 0.46
N GLY A 55 -0.25 -5.27 -0.74
CA GLY A 55 -1.26 -5.48 -1.78
C GLY A 55 -2.44 -4.50 -1.74
N ALA A 56 -2.63 -3.75 -0.66
CA ALA A 56 -3.59 -2.65 -0.54
C ALA A 56 -3.14 -1.66 0.53
N ARG A 57 -3.80 -0.49 0.57
CA ARG A 57 -3.53 0.53 1.61
C ARG A 57 -3.80 -0.08 3.00
N PHE A 58 -2.83 0.06 3.89
CA PHE A 58 -2.92 -0.33 5.29
C PHE A 58 -2.58 0.87 6.17
N THR A 59 -3.54 1.29 7.02
CA THR A 59 -3.36 2.53 7.77
C THR A 59 -2.44 2.36 8.96
N ALA A 60 -1.81 3.44 9.43
CA ALA A 60 -1.01 3.41 10.66
C ALA A 60 -1.82 2.95 11.89
N LYS A 61 -3.12 3.28 11.92
CA LYS A 61 -4.05 2.83 12.97
C LYS A 61 -4.21 1.30 12.95
N ASP A 62 -4.40 0.73 11.76
CA ASP A 62 -4.56 -0.72 11.61
C ASP A 62 -3.25 -1.47 11.87
N ALA A 63 -2.11 -0.92 11.41
CA ALA A 63 -0.80 -1.47 11.69
C ALA A 63 -0.50 -1.52 13.19
N LYS A 64 -0.82 -0.45 13.92
CA LYS A 64 -0.72 -0.39 15.38
C LYS A 64 -1.65 -1.40 16.07
N ARG A 65 -2.90 -1.52 15.60
CA ARG A 65 -3.87 -2.50 16.11
C ARG A 65 -3.35 -3.92 15.88
N LEU A 66 -2.83 -4.21 14.69
CA LEU A 66 -2.26 -5.52 14.35
C LEU A 66 -1.08 -5.89 15.23
N SER A 67 -0.09 -4.98 15.36
CA SER A 67 1.08 -5.20 16.21
C SER A 67 0.69 -5.50 17.66
N ALA A 68 -0.27 -4.76 18.21
CA ALA A 68 -0.77 -4.96 19.57
C ALA A 68 -1.52 -6.29 19.72
N ALA A 69 -2.38 -6.65 18.76
CA ALA A 69 -3.20 -7.86 18.81
C ALA A 69 -2.38 -9.14 18.68
N PHE A 70 -1.37 -9.13 17.82
CA PHE A 70 -0.52 -10.30 17.55
C PHE A 70 0.80 -10.30 18.31
N SER A 71 1.13 -9.22 19.03
CA SER A 71 2.37 -9.05 19.78
C SER A 71 3.64 -9.34 18.96
N CYS A 72 3.65 -8.94 17.70
CA CYS A 72 4.75 -9.16 16.76
C CYS A 72 5.06 -7.89 15.94
N ALA A 73 6.19 -7.89 15.23
CA ALA A 73 6.55 -6.81 14.33
C ALA A 73 5.59 -6.77 13.12
N VAL A 74 5.24 -5.57 12.68
CA VAL A 74 4.47 -5.36 11.45
C VAL A 74 5.41 -4.73 10.42
N GLN A 75 5.47 -5.34 9.24
CA GLN A 75 6.17 -4.80 8.10
C GLN A 75 5.16 -4.47 7.01
N GLN A 76 5.26 -3.29 6.41
CA GLN A 76 4.45 -2.94 5.26
C GLN A 76 5.27 -3.07 3.98
N SER A 77 4.60 -3.50 2.92
CA SER A 77 5.19 -3.57 1.58
C SER A 77 4.29 -2.86 0.56
N TYR A 78 4.94 -2.28 -0.43
CA TYR A 78 4.30 -1.86 -1.67
C TYR A 78 4.93 -2.63 -2.82
N GLY A 79 4.10 -3.09 -3.74
CA GLY A 79 4.59 -3.77 -4.91
C GLY A 79 3.51 -4.01 -5.95
N MET A 80 3.97 -4.33 -7.14
CA MET A 80 3.11 -4.67 -8.27
C MET A 80 3.76 -5.77 -9.11
N THR A 81 2.92 -6.49 -9.87
CA THR A 81 3.35 -7.62 -10.71
C THR A 81 4.28 -7.20 -11.83
N GLU A 82 4.31 -5.94 -12.16
CA GLU A 82 5.24 -5.32 -13.10
C GLU A 82 6.72 -5.40 -12.64
N GLY A 83 6.98 -5.80 -11.40
CA GLY A 83 8.32 -6.11 -10.88
C GLY A 83 8.86 -5.09 -9.90
N ILE A 84 7.98 -4.38 -9.20
CA ILE A 84 8.35 -3.42 -8.16
C ILE A 84 8.05 -4.03 -6.79
N LEU A 85 8.97 -3.85 -5.84
CA LEU A 85 8.75 -4.26 -4.46
C LEU A 85 9.58 -3.43 -3.49
N THR A 86 8.90 -2.83 -2.51
CA THR A 86 9.50 -2.22 -1.33
C THR A 86 9.02 -2.93 -0.07
N LEU A 87 9.78 -2.84 1.01
CA LEU A 87 9.46 -3.43 2.30
C LEU A 87 10.09 -2.60 3.42
N THR A 88 9.37 -2.41 4.53
CA THR A 88 9.97 -1.84 5.74
C THR A 88 10.95 -2.83 6.38
N SER A 89 12.03 -2.32 6.99
CA SER A 89 12.95 -3.17 7.75
C SER A 89 12.23 -3.82 8.94
N PRO A 90 12.57 -5.07 9.31
CA PRO A 90 12.06 -5.68 10.54
C PRO A 90 12.52 -4.95 11.81
N GLU A 91 13.63 -4.23 11.75
CA GLU A 91 14.16 -3.40 12.84
C GLU A 91 13.69 -1.94 12.77
N ALA A 92 12.82 -1.60 11.81
CA ALA A 92 12.33 -0.23 11.68
C ALA A 92 11.57 0.20 12.94
N PRO A 93 11.75 1.45 13.42
CA PRO A 93 10.90 2.00 14.45
C PRO A 93 9.42 1.90 14.05
N GLU A 94 8.53 1.69 15.03
CA GLU A 94 7.08 1.55 14.77
C GLU A 94 6.52 2.69 13.92
N GLU A 95 6.97 3.92 14.15
CA GLU A 95 6.54 5.07 13.37
C GLU A 95 6.80 4.88 11.85
N ILE A 96 7.97 4.39 11.50
CA ILE A 96 8.35 4.08 10.11
C ILE A 96 7.59 2.85 9.60
N ALA A 97 7.57 1.77 10.37
CA ALA A 97 6.91 0.52 9.99
C ALA A 97 5.39 0.69 9.78
N PHE A 98 4.75 1.61 10.52
CA PHE A 98 3.31 1.82 10.44
C PHE A 98 2.89 2.87 9.40
N THR A 99 3.80 3.74 8.95
CA THR A 99 3.44 4.88 8.09
C THR A 99 4.06 4.85 6.70
N THR A 100 5.02 3.96 6.46
CA THR A 100 5.72 3.82 5.17
C THR A 100 5.64 2.40 4.64
N GLN A 101 5.99 2.20 3.38
CA GLN A 101 6.17 0.90 2.76
C GLN A 101 7.66 0.55 2.56
N GLY A 102 8.54 1.26 3.31
CA GLY A 102 9.97 0.99 3.32
C GLY A 102 10.71 1.39 2.06
N PHE A 103 11.75 0.65 1.73
CA PHE A 103 12.66 0.92 0.63
C PHE A 103 12.77 -0.28 -0.33
N PRO A 104 13.33 -0.07 -1.55
CA PRO A 104 13.51 -1.15 -2.53
C PRO A 104 14.26 -2.34 -1.98
N LEU A 105 13.84 -3.56 -2.34
CA LEU A 105 14.53 -4.78 -1.92
C LEU A 105 15.86 -5.00 -2.65
N SER A 106 16.01 -4.46 -3.85
CA SER A 106 17.25 -4.57 -4.63
C SER A 106 18.02 -3.26 -4.60
N GLU A 107 19.31 -3.32 -4.31
CA GLU A 107 20.23 -2.19 -4.43
C GLU A 107 20.40 -1.68 -5.87
N ASN A 108 19.98 -2.48 -6.86
CA ASN A 108 20.00 -2.12 -8.28
C ASN A 108 18.70 -1.46 -8.76
N ASP A 109 17.68 -1.40 -7.91
CA ASP A 109 16.47 -0.64 -8.19
C ASP A 109 16.74 0.88 -8.12
N ARG A 110 16.11 1.61 -9.01
CA ARG A 110 16.22 3.06 -9.14
C ARG A 110 14.84 3.70 -9.13
N PRO A 111 14.20 3.81 -7.97
CA PRO A 111 12.98 4.57 -7.84
C PRO A 111 13.27 6.07 -7.90
N LEU A 112 12.41 6.82 -8.56
CA LEU A 112 12.37 8.29 -8.52
C LEU A 112 10.94 8.74 -8.23
N ILE A 113 10.82 9.90 -7.60
CA ILE A 113 9.56 10.62 -7.48
C ILE A 113 9.67 11.84 -8.36
N ILE A 114 8.74 12.03 -9.29
CA ILE A 114 8.73 13.14 -10.23
C ILE A 114 7.50 14.04 -10.03
N GLY A 115 7.72 15.34 -10.10
CA GLY A 115 6.66 16.32 -10.05
C GLY A 115 5.87 16.43 -11.36
N GLN A 116 4.85 17.28 -11.36
CA GLN A 116 4.03 17.54 -12.56
C GLN A 116 4.82 18.16 -13.72
N ASP A 117 5.96 18.78 -13.41
CA ASP A 117 6.90 19.34 -14.41
C ASP A 117 7.89 18.29 -14.96
N GLY A 118 7.79 17.04 -14.52
CA GLY A 118 8.67 15.93 -14.90
C GLY A 118 10.05 15.98 -14.23
N GLN A 119 10.27 16.88 -13.26
CA GLN A 119 11.54 16.96 -12.54
C GLN A 119 11.50 16.10 -11.26
N PRO A 120 12.65 15.57 -10.83
CA PRO A 120 12.74 14.85 -9.57
C PRO A 120 12.35 15.73 -8.37
N CYS A 121 11.48 15.23 -7.52
CA CYS A 121 11.08 15.85 -6.27
C CYS A 121 12.18 15.74 -5.20
N ALA A 122 12.24 16.73 -4.31
CA ALA A 122 13.04 16.62 -3.09
C ALA A 122 12.39 15.66 -2.07
N ASP A 123 13.17 15.23 -1.07
CA ASP A 123 12.64 14.42 0.02
C ASP A 123 11.53 15.20 0.77
N GLY A 124 10.42 14.54 1.03
CA GLY A 124 9.22 15.12 1.63
C GLY A 124 8.23 15.72 0.64
N GLU A 125 8.58 15.86 -0.63
CA GLU A 125 7.67 16.32 -1.69
C GLU A 125 6.93 15.12 -2.33
N GLU A 126 5.64 15.33 -2.62
CA GLU A 126 4.80 14.33 -3.30
C GLU A 126 4.93 14.44 -4.81
N GLY A 127 5.00 13.29 -5.47
CA GLY A 127 4.98 13.18 -6.93
C GLY A 127 4.67 11.76 -7.39
N GLU A 128 4.70 11.55 -8.71
CA GLU A 128 4.54 10.22 -9.27
C GLU A 128 5.78 9.37 -8.99
N LEU A 129 5.57 8.16 -8.47
CA LEU A 129 6.62 7.16 -8.34
C LEU A 129 6.88 6.54 -9.71
N ILE A 130 8.11 6.67 -10.21
CA ILE A 130 8.61 5.97 -11.39
C ILE A 130 9.73 5.02 -11.00
N TRP A 131 9.90 3.94 -11.78
CA TRP A 131 10.78 2.85 -11.39
C TRP A 131 11.60 2.30 -12.53
N LYS A 132 12.88 2.00 -12.26
CA LYS A 132 13.75 1.25 -13.14
C LYS A 132 14.56 0.25 -12.32
N GLY A 133 14.60 -1.01 -12.75
CA GLY A 133 15.30 -2.04 -11.99
C GLY A 133 15.36 -3.38 -12.71
N PRO A 134 16.14 -4.32 -12.19
CA PRO A 134 16.42 -5.60 -12.85
C PRO A 134 15.22 -6.56 -12.88
N TYR A 135 14.23 -6.34 -12.00
CA TYR A 135 13.03 -7.19 -11.91
C TYR A 135 11.84 -6.62 -12.67
N LEU A 136 11.99 -5.38 -13.19
CA LEU A 136 10.91 -4.73 -13.94
C LEU A 136 10.60 -5.51 -15.22
N MET A 137 9.31 -5.68 -15.51
CA MET A 137 8.83 -6.33 -16.73
C MET A 137 9.40 -5.66 -18.00
N SER A 138 9.52 -6.40 -19.08
CA SER A 138 9.91 -5.86 -20.39
C SER A 138 8.74 -5.21 -21.14
N GLY A 139 7.51 -5.45 -20.70
CA GLY A 139 6.29 -4.92 -21.31
C GLY A 139 5.08 -5.82 -21.05
N TYR A 140 3.90 -5.36 -21.48
CA TYR A 140 2.66 -6.13 -21.42
C TYR A 140 2.57 -7.11 -22.58
N TYR A 141 2.11 -8.32 -22.31
CA TYR A 141 1.98 -9.38 -23.30
C TYR A 141 0.95 -9.00 -24.39
N GLU A 142 1.38 -9.01 -25.65
CA GLU A 142 0.58 -8.64 -26.82
C GLU A 142 -0.12 -7.26 -26.74
N ASP A 143 0.40 -6.34 -25.91
CA ASP A 143 -0.12 -4.98 -25.77
C ASP A 143 1.02 -3.95 -25.84
N GLU A 144 1.47 -3.70 -27.08
CA GLU A 144 2.51 -2.71 -27.37
C GLU A 144 2.06 -1.29 -27.02
N TYR A 145 0.77 -0.98 -27.18
CA TYR A 145 0.23 0.34 -26.88
C TYR A 145 0.35 0.68 -25.39
N SER A 146 -0.09 -0.20 -24.51
CA SER A 146 0.07 0.00 -23.04
C SER A 146 1.53 0.00 -22.65
N THR A 147 2.35 -0.86 -23.25
CA THR A 147 3.79 -0.90 -22.99
C THR A 147 4.46 0.44 -23.28
N LEU A 148 4.25 1.00 -24.50
CA LEU A 148 4.85 2.27 -24.89
C LEU A 148 4.40 3.46 -24.03
N ARG A 149 3.22 3.40 -23.45
CA ARG A 149 2.69 4.46 -22.57
C ARG A 149 3.16 4.35 -21.12
N SER A 150 3.60 3.17 -20.73
CA SER A 150 4.02 2.90 -19.35
C SER A 150 5.50 3.12 -19.10
N PHE A 151 6.29 3.28 -20.16
CA PHE A 151 7.73 3.56 -20.05
C PHE A 151 8.08 4.88 -20.70
N ASP A 152 8.95 5.64 -20.05
CA ASP A 152 9.54 6.82 -20.64
C ASP A 152 10.73 6.51 -21.55
N SER A 153 11.31 7.53 -22.19
CA SER A 153 12.46 7.41 -23.09
C SER A 153 13.76 6.98 -22.38
N GLU A 154 13.83 7.10 -21.05
CA GLU A 154 14.96 6.67 -20.23
C GLU A 154 14.78 5.23 -19.72
N GLY A 155 13.62 4.62 -19.96
CA GLY A 155 13.26 3.27 -19.56
C GLY A 155 12.76 3.18 -18.10
N PHE A 156 12.25 4.27 -17.53
CA PHE A 156 11.52 4.22 -16.28
C PHE A 156 10.07 3.83 -16.55
N TYR A 157 9.56 2.95 -15.72
CA TYR A 157 8.16 2.57 -15.68
C TYR A 157 7.38 3.58 -14.82
N HIS A 158 6.31 4.13 -15.38
CA HIS A 158 5.37 5.02 -14.71
C HIS A 158 4.34 4.21 -13.95
N THR A 159 4.39 4.22 -12.62
CA THR A 159 3.49 3.39 -11.80
C THR A 159 2.06 3.92 -11.75
N GLY A 160 1.89 5.22 -11.99
CA GLY A 160 0.64 5.93 -11.77
C GLY A 160 0.26 6.08 -10.29
N ASP A 161 1.16 5.70 -9.39
CA ASP A 161 0.98 5.87 -7.94
C ASP A 161 1.73 7.12 -7.46
N LEU A 162 1.12 7.86 -6.52
CA LEU A 162 1.73 8.99 -5.85
C LEU A 162 2.48 8.51 -4.61
N ALA A 163 3.65 9.09 -4.38
CA ALA A 163 4.48 8.75 -3.24
C ALA A 163 5.26 9.96 -2.71
N VAL A 164 5.69 9.82 -1.46
CA VAL A 164 6.67 10.71 -0.81
C VAL A 164 7.85 9.84 -0.36
N ARG A 165 9.07 10.32 -0.52
CA ARG A 165 10.26 9.68 0.05
C ARG A 165 10.70 10.48 1.28
N ASP A 166 10.93 9.78 2.40
CA ASP A 166 11.51 10.41 3.57
C ASP A 166 13.04 10.58 3.45
N PRO A 167 13.68 11.39 4.31
CA PRO A 167 15.15 11.59 4.27
C PRO A 167 15.96 10.32 4.55
N CYS A 168 15.34 9.26 5.09
CA CYS A 168 15.97 7.97 5.34
C CYS A 168 15.82 7.01 4.14
N GLY A 169 15.09 7.42 3.09
CA GLY A 169 14.90 6.65 1.86
C GLY A 169 13.67 5.75 1.85
N ASN A 170 12.81 5.79 2.88
CA ASN A 170 11.56 5.04 2.87
C ASN A 170 10.52 5.72 2.00
N PHE A 171 9.75 4.92 1.26
CA PHE A 171 8.63 5.38 0.45
C PHE A 171 7.31 5.25 1.21
N LYS A 172 6.49 6.29 1.11
CA LYS A 172 5.11 6.31 1.57
C LYS A 172 4.21 6.51 0.35
N ILE A 173 3.39 5.53 0.03
CA ILE A 173 2.39 5.65 -1.03
C ILE A 173 1.22 6.48 -0.50
N THR A 174 0.89 7.55 -1.19
CA THR A 174 -0.12 8.53 -0.79
C THR A 174 -1.42 8.41 -1.57
N GLY A 175 -1.37 7.90 -2.82
CA GLY A 175 -2.57 7.73 -3.63
C GLY A 175 -2.24 7.26 -5.05
N ARG A 176 -3.21 7.48 -5.96
CA ARG A 176 -3.04 7.21 -7.40
C ARG A 176 -3.34 8.44 -8.22
N LEU A 177 -2.55 8.69 -9.26
CA LEU A 177 -2.76 9.81 -10.18
C LEU A 177 -4.19 9.86 -10.74
N LYS A 178 -4.72 8.71 -11.17
CA LYS A 178 -6.07 8.60 -11.74
C LYS A 178 -7.21 8.80 -10.74
N ASN A 179 -6.92 8.71 -9.43
CA ASN A 179 -7.89 8.89 -8.34
C ASN A 179 -7.75 10.28 -7.71
N THR A 180 -6.93 11.13 -8.28
CA THR A 180 -6.77 12.52 -7.85
C THR A 180 -7.92 13.35 -8.38
N ILE A 181 -8.57 14.13 -7.50
CA ILE A 181 -9.67 15.03 -7.83
C ILE A 181 -9.13 16.46 -7.88
N ASN A 182 -9.35 17.15 -9.01
CA ASN A 182 -8.98 18.55 -9.18
C ASN A 182 -10.22 19.44 -9.10
N ARG A 183 -10.45 20.02 -7.93
CA ARG A 183 -11.61 20.88 -7.66
C ARG A 183 -11.18 22.35 -7.59
N GLY A 184 -11.45 23.10 -8.63
CA GLY A 184 -11.18 24.54 -8.65
C GLY A 184 -9.70 24.90 -8.56
N GLY A 185 -8.80 24.02 -9.00
CA GLY A 185 -7.34 24.17 -8.89
C GLY A 185 -6.71 23.57 -7.64
N GLU A 186 -7.51 23.10 -6.71
CA GLU A 186 -7.05 22.30 -5.56
C GLU A 186 -7.11 20.82 -5.90
N THR A 187 -5.98 20.13 -5.71
CA THR A 187 -5.81 18.71 -6.03
C THR A 187 -5.70 17.90 -4.74
N PHE A 188 -6.50 16.85 -4.61
CA PHE A 188 -6.47 15.95 -3.45
C PHE A 188 -6.84 14.52 -3.84
N SER A 189 -6.42 13.56 -3.01
CA SER A 189 -6.70 12.14 -3.22
C SER A 189 -8.14 11.78 -2.85
N ALA A 190 -8.82 11.00 -3.69
CA ALA A 190 -10.12 10.43 -3.38
C ALA A 190 -10.03 9.53 -2.13
N GLU A 191 -8.94 8.78 -1.99
CA GLU A 191 -8.70 7.87 -0.86
C GLU A 191 -8.62 8.60 0.48
N ASP A 192 -8.12 9.84 0.52
CA ASP A 192 -8.05 10.63 1.77
C ASP A 192 -9.43 11.10 2.21
N VAL A 193 -10.30 11.44 1.25
CA VAL A 193 -11.71 11.75 1.53
C VAL A 193 -12.44 10.50 2.01
N GLU A 194 -12.23 9.35 1.38
CA GLU A 194 -12.78 8.06 1.80
C GLU A 194 -12.36 7.72 3.23
N ALA A 195 -11.06 7.83 3.53
CA ALA A 195 -10.53 7.56 4.86
C ALA A 195 -11.21 8.43 5.94
N SER A 196 -11.39 9.72 5.65
CA SER A 196 -12.07 10.65 6.55
C SER A 196 -13.55 10.31 6.74
N LEU A 197 -14.24 9.90 5.67
CA LEU A 197 -15.65 9.52 5.73
C LEU A 197 -15.86 8.19 6.49
N ARG A 198 -14.97 7.21 6.34
CA ARG A 198 -15.05 5.93 7.08
C ARG A 198 -14.92 6.09 8.60
N GLU A 199 -14.35 7.19 9.07
CA GLU A 199 -14.29 7.48 10.53
C GLU A 199 -15.62 7.99 11.10
N MET A 200 -16.59 8.35 10.24
CA MET A 200 -17.88 8.88 10.68
C MET A 200 -18.80 7.74 11.15
N PRO A 201 -19.49 7.90 12.28
CA PRO A 201 -20.43 6.90 12.77
C PRO A 201 -21.56 6.62 11.76
N GLY A 202 -21.83 5.34 11.49
CA GLY A 202 -22.92 4.90 10.62
C GLY A 202 -22.54 4.72 9.16
N ILE A 203 -21.29 4.99 8.77
CA ILE A 203 -20.77 4.66 7.43
C ILE A 203 -20.11 3.29 7.49
N VAL A 204 -20.60 2.36 6.69
CA VAL A 204 -20.08 0.99 6.58
C VAL A 204 -19.00 0.92 5.50
N ASP A 205 -19.26 1.57 4.34
CA ASP A 205 -18.29 1.67 3.26
C ASP A 205 -18.53 2.96 2.46
N VAL A 206 -17.49 3.41 1.75
CA VAL A 206 -17.54 4.62 0.93
C VAL A 206 -16.59 4.51 -0.26
N ALA A 207 -17.05 4.99 -1.41
CA ALA A 207 -16.23 5.21 -2.59
C ALA A 207 -16.35 6.68 -3.02
N VAL A 208 -15.22 7.31 -3.35
CA VAL A 208 -15.15 8.71 -3.76
C VAL A 208 -14.55 8.82 -5.16
N CYS A 209 -15.11 9.70 -5.98
CA CYS A 209 -14.54 10.03 -7.29
C CYS A 209 -14.78 11.50 -7.65
N GLY A 210 -13.98 12.00 -8.60
CA GLY A 210 -14.23 13.26 -9.27
C GLY A 210 -15.31 13.08 -10.35
N ILE A 211 -16.26 13.99 -10.40
CA ILE A 211 -17.21 14.07 -11.52
C ILE A 211 -17.08 15.42 -12.20
N PRO A 212 -17.19 15.50 -13.54
CA PRO A 212 -17.04 16.75 -14.27
C PRO A 212 -17.98 17.83 -13.77
N ASP A 213 -17.46 19.06 -13.60
CA ASP A 213 -18.23 20.26 -13.21
C ASP A 213 -17.77 21.47 -14.03
N GLN A 214 -18.71 22.22 -14.57
CA GLN A 214 -18.40 23.35 -15.47
C GLN A 214 -17.68 24.52 -14.78
N ALA A 215 -17.91 24.71 -13.49
CA ALA A 215 -17.32 25.82 -12.72
C ALA A 215 -16.00 25.45 -12.05
N LEU A 216 -15.88 24.21 -11.61
CA LEU A 216 -14.76 23.74 -10.78
C LEU A 216 -13.82 22.78 -11.50
N GLY A 217 -14.10 22.42 -12.78
CA GLY A 217 -13.43 21.33 -13.48
C GLY A 217 -13.94 19.98 -13.03
N GLU A 218 -13.77 19.67 -11.75
CA GLU A 218 -14.36 18.50 -11.09
C GLU A 218 -15.02 18.89 -9.78
N LYS A 219 -15.97 18.09 -9.33
CA LYS A 219 -16.50 18.10 -7.97
C LYS A 219 -16.45 16.70 -7.37
N THR A 220 -16.26 16.65 -6.08
CA THR A 220 -16.22 15.40 -5.31
C THR A 220 -17.59 14.77 -5.24
N CYS A 221 -17.69 13.49 -5.56
CA CYS A 221 -18.87 12.67 -5.38
C CYS A 221 -18.52 11.48 -4.48
N ALA A 222 -19.29 11.28 -3.41
CA ALA A 222 -19.15 10.15 -2.50
C ALA A 222 -20.37 9.24 -2.62
N PHE A 223 -20.12 7.95 -2.77
CA PHE A 223 -21.11 6.87 -2.68
C PHE A 223 -20.94 6.23 -1.30
N ILE A 224 -21.99 6.26 -0.50
CA ILE A 224 -21.96 5.85 0.92
C ILE A 224 -22.90 4.69 1.15
N VAL A 225 -22.43 3.69 1.90
CA VAL A 225 -23.20 2.52 2.34
C VAL A 225 -23.32 2.54 3.86
#